data_797d8b984227e6db74c422b3d327b95b
#
_entry.id   797d8b984227e6db74c422b3d327b95b
#
_cell.length_a   1.000
_cell.length_b   1.000
_cell.length_c   1.000
_cell.angle_alpha   90.00
_cell.angle_beta   90.00
_cell.angle_gamma   90.00
#
_symmetry.space_group_name_H-M   'P 1'
#
loop_
_entity.id
_entity.type
_entity.pdbx_description
1 polymer ?
#
loop_
_entity_poly.entity_id
_entity_poly.type
_entity_poly.pdbx_seq_one_letter_code
_entity_poly.pdbx_strand_id
1 'polypeptide(L)'
;MDVLSVLVQETAQVERLVRNADLTAPVASCPGWTVYDLVTHLGAVHRWAAAATRTASHGPVPADPPEPQGLDGKALARWYAAGADQLLEALSGDPDRSCWTLAEPRTVAFWRRRQLHETVLHRWDLEIALGRPSRVDAEVALDGIDEVLTVMLPRQVRLRRLEESLLWVRLRVDGHDRALALSAGRSPRPVATVAADAVTILLLLWGRLGLDSVSVDGDREALDEVLRGALTP
;
A
#
# COMPACT_ATOMS: atom_id res chain seq x y z
N MET A 1 7.40 -0.49 16.26
CA MET A 1 6.91 0.73 15.55
C MET A 1 5.58 1.21 16.11
N ASP A 2 5.44 2.51 16.40
CA ASP A 2 4.12 3.11 16.66
C ASP A 2 3.46 3.53 15.33
N VAL A 3 2.59 2.67 14.84
CA VAL A 3 1.93 2.80 13.53
C VAL A 3 1.17 4.12 13.38
N LEU A 4 0.46 4.56 14.43
CA LEU A 4 -0.34 5.79 14.37
C LEU A 4 0.54 7.04 14.30
N SER A 5 1.61 7.09 15.10
CA SER A 5 2.56 8.21 15.06
C SER A 5 3.27 8.33 13.71
N VAL A 6 3.63 7.19 13.09
CA VAL A 6 4.22 7.21 11.75
C VAL A 6 3.19 7.68 10.72
N LEU A 7 1.96 7.21 10.78
CA LEU A 7 0.89 7.64 9.85
C LEU A 7 0.64 9.16 9.94
N VAL A 8 0.67 9.75 11.13
CA VAL A 8 0.57 11.22 11.32
C VAL A 8 1.69 11.96 10.56
N GLN A 9 2.93 11.45 10.63
CA GLN A 9 4.05 12.06 9.94
C GLN A 9 3.92 11.94 8.41
N GLU A 10 3.50 10.77 7.93
CA GLU A 10 3.32 10.48 6.52
C GLU A 10 2.21 11.35 5.89
N THR A 11 1.05 11.46 6.55
CA THR A 11 -0.05 12.31 6.07
C THR A 11 0.35 13.78 6.01
N ALA A 12 1.06 14.28 7.02
CA ALA A 12 1.58 15.64 7.02
C ALA A 12 2.63 15.89 5.92
N GLN A 13 3.42 14.86 5.57
CA GLN A 13 4.37 14.96 4.46
C GLN A 13 3.67 15.10 3.12
N VAL A 14 2.64 14.29 2.85
CA VAL A 14 1.82 14.40 1.62
C VAL A 14 1.22 15.79 1.51
N GLU A 15 0.59 16.31 2.58
CA GLU A 15 0.03 17.66 2.59
C GLU A 15 1.07 18.73 2.20
N ARG A 16 2.27 18.67 2.79
CA ARG A 16 3.35 19.62 2.47
C ARG A 16 3.79 19.56 1.01
N LEU A 17 3.89 18.34 0.46
CA LEU A 17 4.31 18.13 -0.93
C LEU A 17 3.30 18.73 -1.92
N VAL A 18 2.01 18.57 -1.67
CA VAL A 18 0.92 18.95 -2.58
C VAL A 18 0.77 20.47 -2.71
N ARG A 19 1.02 21.24 -1.65
CA ARG A 19 0.76 22.72 -1.60
C ARG A 19 1.32 23.50 -2.79
N ASN A 20 2.48 23.10 -3.30
CA ASN A 20 3.19 23.79 -4.38
C ASN A 20 3.62 22.79 -5.48
N ALA A 21 2.92 21.66 -5.60
CA ALA A 21 3.20 20.65 -6.58
C ALA A 21 2.72 21.06 -7.98
N ASP A 22 3.40 20.56 -9.00
CA ASP A 22 2.81 20.45 -10.34
C ASP A 22 1.77 19.33 -10.32
N LEU A 23 0.49 19.71 -10.24
CA LEU A 23 -0.62 18.77 -10.16
C LEU A 23 -0.84 17.98 -11.46
N THR A 24 -0.24 18.43 -12.57
CA THR A 24 -0.34 17.76 -13.87
C THR A 24 0.79 16.78 -14.13
N ALA A 25 1.81 16.74 -13.25
CA ALA A 25 2.92 15.81 -13.38
C ALA A 25 2.42 14.35 -13.39
N PRO A 26 2.88 13.51 -14.35
CA PRO A 26 2.44 12.13 -14.44
C PRO A 26 3.03 11.29 -13.30
N VAL A 27 2.27 10.34 -12.79
CA VAL A 27 2.69 9.35 -11.78
C VAL A 27 3.06 8.06 -12.49
N ALA A 28 4.34 7.81 -12.69
CA ALA A 28 4.83 6.68 -13.49
C ALA A 28 4.39 5.30 -12.93
N SER A 29 4.27 5.17 -11.62
CA SER A 29 3.83 3.94 -10.92
C SER A 29 2.32 3.70 -10.99
N CYS A 30 1.53 4.71 -11.40
CA CYS A 30 0.07 4.64 -11.57
C CYS A 30 -0.30 5.12 -12.99
N PRO A 31 -0.21 4.25 -14.01
CA PRO A 31 -0.40 4.65 -15.41
C PRO A 31 -1.72 5.38 -15.66
N GLY A 32 -1.64 6.54 -16.31
CA GLY A 32 -2.78 7.40 -16.59
C GLY A 32 -3.14 8.39 -15.46
N TRP A 33 -2.46 8.33 -14.33
CA TRP A 33 -2.68 9.27 -13.22
C TRP A 33 -1.72 10.45 -13.27
N THR A 34 -2.24 11.59 -12.86
CA THR A 34 -1.47 12.77 -12.49
C THR A 34 -1.31 12.86 -10.97
N VAL A 35 -0.48 13.79 -10.51
CA VAL A 35 -0.38 14.13 -9.08
C VAL A 35 -1.76 14.50 -8.50
N TYR A 36 -2.60 15.19 -9.29
CA TYR A 36 -3.98 15.51 -8.87
C TYR A 36 -4.78 14.24 -8.57
N ASP A 37 -4.76 13.27 -9.49
CA ASP A 37 -5.50 12.01 -9.37
C ASP A 37 -5.01 11.19 -8.18
N LEU A 38 -3.68 11.12 -7.98
CA LEU A 38 -3.08 10.43 -6.85
C LEU A 38 -3.56 10.99 -5.50
N VAL A 39 -3.54 12.32 -5.36
CA VAL A 39 -3.90 12.98 -4.09
C VAL A 39 -5.40 12.90 -3.82
N THR A 40 -6.23 13.01 -4.86
CA THR A 40 -7.69 12.84 -4.73
C THR A 40 -8.03 11.41 -4.36
N HIS A 41 -7.40 10.42 -5.00
CA HIS A 41 -7.55 9.01 -4.63
C HIS A 41 -7.19 8.78 -3.16
N LEU A 42 -5.98 9.17 -2.73
CA LEU A 42 -5.52 8.93 -1.36
C LEU A 42 -6.42 9.62 -0.31
N GLY A 43 -6.85 10.86 -0.57
CA GLY A 43 -7.79 11.57 0.30
C GLY A 43 -9.19 10.94 0.34
N ALA A 44 -9.65 10.33 -0.75
CA ALA A 44 -10.90 9.55 -0.78
C ALA A 44 -10.76 8.25 0.01
N VAL A 45 -9.64 7.53 -0.15
CA VAL A 45 -9.33 6.29 0.61
C VAL A 45 -9.26 6.57 2.11
N HIS A 46 -8.67 7.70 2.53
CA HIS A 46 -8.65 8.09 3.95
C HIS A 46 -10.06 8.29 4.52
N ARG A 47 -10.95 8.98 3.80
CA ARG A 47 -12.34 9.18 4.22
C ARG A 47 -13.12 7.87 4.27
N TRP A 48 -12.94 7.03 3.26
CA TRP A 48 -13.55 5.70 3.23
C TRP A 48 -13.11 4.83 4.41
N ALA A 49 -11.81 4.78 4.71
CA ALA A 49 -11.29 4.04 5.86
C ALA A 49 -11.80 4.61 7.19
N ALA A 50 -11.91 5.94 7.32
CA ALA A 50 -12.52 6.59 8.48
C ALA A 50 -13.99 6.17 8.66
N ALA A 51 -14.76 6.14 7.58
CA ALA A 51 -16.16 5.70 7.61
C ALA A 51 -16.26 4.21 7.98
N ALA A 52 -15.42 3.36 7.38
CA ALA A 52 -15.34 1.93 7.68
C ALA A 52 -15.04 1.66 9.16
N THR A 53 -14.10 2.44 9.73
CA THR A 53 -13.72 2.32 11.14
C THR A 53 -14.83 2.73 12.12
N ARG A 54 -15.67 3.70 11.72
CA ARG A 54 -16.79 4.17 12.55
C ARG A 54 -18.02 3.26 12.47
N THR A 55 -18.09 2.41 11.46
CA THR A 55 -19.24 1.56 11.22
C THR A 55 -19.05 0.21 11.90
N ALA A 56 -19.88 -0.12 12.87
CA ALA A 56 -19.92 -1.45 13.50
C ALA A 56 -20.53 -2.52 12.56
N SER A 57 -20.87 -2.19 11.32
CA SER A 57 -21.49 -3.09 10.37
C SER A 57 -20.50 -4.13 9.85
N HIS A 58 -20.98 -5.35 9.61
CA HIS A 58 -20.20 -6.45 9.06
C HIS A 58 -20.14 -6.45 7.52
N GLY A 59 -20.62 -5.37 6.89
CA GLY A 59 -20.68 -5.21 5.44
C GLY A 59 -19.80 -4.08 4.90
N PRO A 60 -19.51 -4.09 3.60
CA PRO A 60 -18.71 -3.06 2.96
C PRO A 60 -19.38 -1.69 3.09
N VAL A 61 -18.60 -0.70 3.45
CA VAL A 61 -19.00 0.70 3.43
C VAL A 61 -18.91 1.20 1.99
N PRO A 62 -19.92 1.88 1.46
CA PRO A 62 -19.82 2.50 0.14
C PRO A 62 -18.63 3.46 0.09
N ALA A 63 -17.95 3.51 -1.04
CA ALA A 63 -16.95 4.53 -1.30
C ALA A 63 -17.63 5.91 -1.21
N ASP A 64 -17.04 6.81 -0.44
CA ASP A 64 -17.58 8.12 -0.14
C ASP A 64 -16.79 9.23 -0.82
N PRO A 65 -17.18 10.47 -0.73
CA PRO A 65 -17.97 11.27 -1.65
C PRO A 65 -17.26 11.49 -3.00
N PRO A 66 -17.87 12.15 -3.97
CA PRO A 66 -17.24 12.40 -5.27
C PRO A 66 -15.92 13.15 -5.05
N GLU A 67 -14.88 12.69 -5.76
CA GLU A 67 -13.57 13.33 -5.75
C GLU A 67 -13.72 14.80 -6.16
N PRO A 68 -12.98 15.72 -5.50
CA PRO A 68 -13.05 17.13 -5.86
C PRO A 68 -12.51 17.33 -7.27
N GLN A 69 -12.99 18.35 -7.96
CA GLN A 69 -12.49 18.71 -9.28
C GLN A 69 -12.05 20.17 -9.32
N GLY A 70 -10.98 20.45 -10.09
CA GLY A 70 -10.54 21.81 -10.37
C GLY A 70 -9.93 22.56 -9.20
N LEU A 71 -9.46 21.87 -8.16
CA LEU A 71 -8.77 22.50 -7.04
C LEU A 71 -7.33 22.86 -7.42
N ASP A 72 -6.85 24.04 -6.99
CA ASP A 72 -5.42 24.36 -7.00
C ASP A 72 -4.66 23.60 -5.91
N GLY A 73 -3.32 23.64 -5.95
CA GLY A 73 -2.48 22.87 -5.00
C GLY A 73 -2.74 23.22 -3.53
N LYS A 74 -3.07 24.48 -3.20
CA LYS A 74 -3.39 24.88 -1.83
C LYS A 74 -4.77 24.38 -1.39
N ALA A 75 -5.75 24.42 -2.27
CA ALA A 75 -7.10 23.92 -1.99
C ALA A 75 -7.10 22.40 -1.91
N LEU A 76 -6.37 21.72 -2.80
CA LEU A 76 -6.21 20.26 -2.78
C LEU A 76 -5.50 19.78 -1.51
N ALA A 77 -4.42 20.47 -1.09
CA ALA A 77 -3.74 20.17 0.16
C ALA A 77 -4.67 20.30 1.38
N ARG A 78 -5.49 21.34 1.45
CA ARG A 78 -6.49 21.50 2.53
C ARG A 78 -7.56 20.42 2.48
N TRP A 79 -8.05 20.06 1.28
CA TRP A 79 -9.03 18.99 1.12
C TRP A 79 -8.46 17.65 1.56
N TYR A 80 -7.22 17.33 1.17
CA TYR A 80 -6.51 16.13 1.61
C TYR A 80 -6.33 16.11 3.12
N ALA A 81 -5.79 17.19 3.72
CA ALA A 81 -5.58 17.30 5.16
C ALA A 81 -6.86 17.07 5.96
N ALA A 82 -7.99 17.65 5.54
CA ALA A 82 -9.27 17.40 6.19
C ALA A 82 -9.70 15.92 6.16
N GLY A 83 -9.35 15.16 5.12
CA GLY A 83 -9.58 13.72 5.05
C GLY A 83 -8.62 12.93 5.95
N ALA A 84 -7.36 13.34 6.00
CA ALA A 84 -6.37 12.76 6.89
C ALA A 84 -6.73 12.97 8.37
N ASP A 85 -7.20 14.17 8.74
CA ASP A 85 -7.66 14.47 10.11
C ASP A 85 -8.83 13.57 10.51
N GLN A 86 -9.82 13.38 9.61
CA GLN A 86 -10.95 12.47 9.83
C GLN A 86 -10.50 11.03 10.03
N LEU A 87 -9.51 10.58 9.26
CA LEU A 87 -8.91 9.25 9.40
C LEU A 87 -8.23 9.11 10.76
N LEU A 88 -7.32 10.02 11.09
CA LEU A 88 -6.54 9.98 12.33
C LEU A 88 -7.44 10.01 13.57
N GLU A 89 -8.50 10.84 13.56
CA GLU A 89 -9.54 10.83 14.60
C GLU A 89 -10.23 9.46 14.70
N ALA A 90 -10.64 8.86 13.58
CA ALA A 90 -11.34 7.57 13.58
C ALA A 90 -10.44 6.41 14.04
N LEU A 91 -9.12 6.52 13.79
CA LEU A 91 -8.11 5.55 14.19
C LEU A 91 -7.59 5.76 15.62
N SER A 92 -7.93 6.88 16.28
CA SER A 92 -7.56 7.12 17.66
C SER A 92 -8.31 6.16 18.63
N GLY A 93 -7.84 6.07 19.87
CA GLY A 93 -8.49 5.24 20.88
C GLY A 93 -8.09 3.76 20.82
N ASP A 94 -9.03 2.86 21.17
CA ASP A 94 -8.78 1.43 21.32
C ASP A 94 -8.50 0.75 19.95
N PRO A 95 -7.29 0.18 19.74
CA PRO A 95 -6.96 -0.54 18.50
C PRO A 95 -7.76 -1.84 18.31
N ASP A 96 -8.26 -2.43 19.37
CA ASP A 96 -8.99 -3.70 19.34
C ASP A 96 -10.50 -3.49 19.15
N ARG A 97 -10.96 -2.25 19.11
CA ARG A 97 -12.35 -1.92 18.81
C ARG A 97 -12.76 -2.52 17.47
N SER A 98 -13.83 -3.31 17.49
CA SER A 98 -14.34 -3.99 16.30
C SER A 98 -14.87 -3.00 15.26
N CYS A 99 -14.56 -3.27 13.99
CA CYS A 99 -15.07 -2.53 12.83
C CYS A 99 -15.02 -3.41 11.56
N TRP A 100 -15.64 -2.95 10.48
CA TRP A 100 -15.49 -3.61 9.19
C TRP A 100 -14.07 -3.43 8.62
N THR A 101 -13.53 -4.48 8.01
CA THR A 101 -12.19 -4.50 7.39
C THR A 101 -12.18 -5.34 6.11
N LEU A 102 -11.12 -5.21 5.32
CA LEU A 102 -10.88 -6.00 4.09
C LEU A 102 -10.56 -7.48 4.39
N ALA A 103 -9.99 -7.75 5.56
CA ALA A 103 -9.56 -9.08 6.02
C ALA A 103 -9.52 -9.11 7.56
N GLU A 104 -9.31 -10.25 8.17
CA GLU A 104 -9.03 -10.37 9.59
C GLU A 104 -7.65 -9.76 9.97
N PRO A 105 -7.51 -9.24 11.20
CA PRO A 105 -8.55 -9.07 12.24
C PRO A 105 -9.50 -7.91 11.91
N ARG A 106 -10.77 -8.03 12.34
CA ARG A 106 -11.79 -6.98 12.11
C ARG A 106 -11.76 -5.92 13.19
N THR A 107 -10.66 -5.19 13.27
CA THR A 107 -10.42 -4.17 14.30
C THR A 107 -9.81 -2.89 13.72
N VAL A 108 -9.82 -1.83 14.53
CA VAL A 108 -9.18 -0.54 14.20
C VAL A 108 -7.69 -0.72 13.89
N ALA A 109 -6.99 -1.66 14.56
CA ALA A 109 -5.59 -1.95 14.31
C ALA A 109 -5.31 -2.34 12.85
N PHE A 110 -6.24 -3.08 12.21
CA PHE A 110 -6.14 -3.39 10.78
C PHE A 110 -6.08 -2.11 9.93
N TRP A 111 -6.97 -1.16 10.18
CA TRP A 111 -7.01 0.09 9.42
C TRP A 111 -5.81 1.00 9.70
N ARG A 112 -5.29 1.04 10.94
CA ARG A 112 -4.03 1.75 11.24
C ARG A 112 -2.90 1.27 10.34
N ARG A 113 -2.70 -0.06 10.28
CA ARG A 113 -1.68 -0.70 9.45
C ARG A 113 -1.92 -0.47 7.96
N ARG A 114 -3.13 -0.74 7.47
CA ARG A 114 -3.46 -0.59 6.05
C ARG A 114 -3.28 0.84 5.56
N GLN A 115 -3.74 1.83 6.35
CA GLN A 115 -3.63 3.23 5.96
C GLN A 115 -2.20 3.76 6.06
N LEU A 116 -1.38 3.22 6.95
CA LEU A 116 0.06 3.52 6.96
C LEU A 116 0.69 3.10 5.62
N HIS A 117 0.52 1.84 5.19
CA HIS A 117 1.13 1.36 3.95
C HIS A 117 0.56 2.05 2.72
N GLU A 118 -0.73 2.32 2.68
CA GLU A 118 -1.36 3.11 1.62
C GLU A 118 -0.71 4.50 1.49
N THR A 119 -0.58 5.19 2.62
CA THR A 119 -0.02 6.55 2.65
C THR A 119 1.46 6.56 2.29
N VAL A 120 2.24 5.64 2.83
CA VAL A 120 3.70 5.54 2.56
C VAL A 120 3.97 5.29 1.08
N LEU A 121 3.24 4.35 0.45
CA LEU A 121 3.43 4.03 -0.97
C LEU A 121 3.05 5.20 -1.87
N HIS A 122 1.90 5.83 -1.62
CA HIS A 122 1.47 6.97 -2.42
C HIS A 122 2.26 8.24 -2.14
N ARG A 123 2.82 8.43 -0.94
CA ARG A 123 3.82 9.48 -0.69
C ARG A 123 5.09 9.22 -1.50
N TRP A 124 5.55 7.97 -1.56
CA TRP A 124 6.69 7.60 -2.41
C TRP A 124 6.39 7.91 -3.88
N ASP A 125 5.24 7.48 -4.39
CA ASP A 125 4.79 7.76 -5.76
C ASP A 125 4.77 9.28 -6.04
N LEU A 126 4.25 10.08 -5.12
CA LEU A 126 4.19 11.54 -5.21
C LEU A 126 5.58 12.18 -5.23
N GLU A 127 6.49 11.76 -4.36
CA GLU A 127 7.86 12.28 -4.33
C GLU A 127 8.59 11.99 -5.64
N ILE A 128 8.47 10.78 -6.17
CA ILE A 128 9.07 10.39 -7.46
C ILE A 128 8.46 11.21 -8.61
N ALA A 129 7.14 11.36 -8.66
CA ALA A 129 6.47 12.18 -9.69
C ALA A 129 6.93 13.64 -9.67
N LEU A 130 7.28 14.16 -8.51
CA LEU A 130 7.81 15.53 -8.32
C LEU A 130 9.34 15.63 -8.48
N GLY A 131 10.02 14.56 -8.91
CA GLY A 131 11.49 14.53 -9.07
C GLY A 131 12.25 14.66 -7.74
N ARG A 132 11.66 14.24 -6.63
CA ARG A 132 12.26 14.31 -5.29
C ARG A 132 12.78 12.96 -4.83
N PRO A 133 13.87 12.91 -4.06
CA PRO A 133 14.29 11.69 -3.43
C PRO A 133 13.24 11.23 -2.41
N SER A 134 12.92 9.94 -2.43
CA SER A 134 12.00 9.34 -1.46
C SER A 134 12.73 8.34 -0.57
N ARG A 135 12.31 8.27 0.69
CA ARG A 135 12.81 7.29 1.66
C ARG A 135 11.63 6.65 2.36
N VAL A 136 11.73 5.34 2.55
CA VAL A 136 10.81 4.55 3.37
C VAL A 136 11.64 3.96 4.53
N ASP A 137 11.10 3.99 5.73
CA ASP A 137 11.74 3.36 6.88
C ASP A 137 11.75 1.84 6.70
N ALA A 138 12.87 1.20 7.06
CA ALA A 138 13.04 -0.25 6.87
C ALA A 138 12.05 -1.09 7.70
N GLU A 139 11.71 -0.64 8.91
CA GLU A 139 10.71 -1.32 9.75
C GLU A 139 9.31 -1.23 9.13
N VAL A 140 8.97 -0.07 8.56
CA VAL A 140 7.71 0.13 7.80
C VAL A 140 7.71 -0.75 6.56
N ALA A 141 8.81 -0.82 5.84
CA ALA A 141 8.92 -1.63 4.63
C ALA A 141 8.77 -3.14 4.94
N LEU A 142 9.40 -3.63 6.01
CA LEU A 142 9.26 -5.02 6.47
C LEU A 142 7.80 -5.36 6.83
N ASP A 143 7.13 -4.49 7.58
CA ASP A 143 5.72 -4.68 7.92
C ASP A 143 4.83 -4.61 6.66
N GLY A 144 5.15 -3.75 5.70
CA GLY A 144 4.45 -3.66 4.41
C GLY A 144 4.60 -4.92 3.55
N ILE A 145 5.79 -5.54 3.53
CA ILE A 145 5.99 -6.85 2.88
C ILE A 145 5.10 -7.90 3.55
N ASP A 146 5.10 -7.95 4.88
CA ASP A 146 4.28 -8.91 5.63
C ASP A 146 2.77 -8.63 5.41
N GLU A 147 2.33 -7.37 5.22
CA GLU A 147 0.94 -7.06 4.82
C GLU A 147 0.62 -7.61 3.42
N VAL A 148 1.50 -7.42 2.44
CA VAL A 148 1.27 -7.98 1.09
C VAL A 148 1.09 -9.50 1.17
N LEU A 149 1.99 -10.20 1.87
CA LEU A 149 1.99 -11.65 1.93
C LEU A 149 0.81 -12.24 2.73
N THR A 150 0.36 -11.55 3.78
CA THR A 150 -0.64 -12.09 4.72
C THR A 150 -2.05 -11.53 4.51
N VAL A 151 -2.19 -10.38 3.85
CA VAL A 151 -3.48 -9.70 3.65
C VAL A 151 -3.81 -9.54 2.17
N MET A 152 -2.93 -8.85 1.40
CA MET A 152 -3.26 -8.50 0.02
C MET A 152 -3.30 -9.72 -0.87
N LEU A 153 -2.26 -10.52 -0.90
CA LEU A 153 -2.15 -11.71 -1.72
C LEU A 153 -3.30 -12.71 -1.47
N PRO A 154 -3.58 -13.14 -0.21
CA PRO A 154 -4.73 -14.01 0.06
C PRO A 154 -6.08 -13.38 -0.33
N ARG A 155 -6.20 -12.06 -0.23
CA ARG A 155 -7.41 -11.35 -0.66
C ARG A 155 -7.58 -11.40 -2.18
N GLN A 156 -6.52 -11.22 -2.97
CA GLN A 156 -6.59 -11.29 -4.44
C GLN A 156 -6.98 -12.69 -4.91
N VAL A 157 -6.42 -13.73 -4.29
CA VAL A 157 -6.82 -15.13 -4.54
C VAL A 157 -8.31 -15.35 -4.21
N ARG A 158 -8.75 -14.92 -3.02
CA ARG A 158 -10.17 -15.03 -2.60
C ARG A 158 -11.12 -14.30 -3.55
N LEU A 159 -10.71 -13.16 -4.10
CA LEU A 159 -11.48 -12.38 -5.08
C LEU A 159 -11.37 -12.93 -6.50
N ARG A 160 -10.64 -14.03 -6.72
CA ARG A 160 -10.38 -14.64 -8.04
C ARG A 160 -9.73 -13.69 -9.04
N ARG A 161 -8.92 -12.74 -8.55
CA ARG A 161 -8.11 -11.84 -9.37
C ARG A 161 -6.71 -12.42 -9.63
N LEU A 162 -6.34 -13.41 -8.83
CA LEU A 162 -5.10 -14.15 -8.90
C LEU A 162 -5.42 -15.63 -8.73
N GLU A 163 -4.90 -16.49 -9.62
CA GLU A 163 -5.09 -17.92 -9.54
C GLU A 163 -4.20 -18.56 -8.48
N GLU A 164 -4.72 -19.59 -7.80
CA GLU A 164 -3.92 -20.39 -6.89
C GLU A 164 -2.85 -21.18 -7.67
N SER A 165 -1.66 -21.26 -7.10
CA SER A 165 -0.54 -22.02 -7.68
C SER A 165 0.28 -22.65 -6.57
N LEU A 166 0.84 -23.83 -6.84
CA LEU A 166 1.84 -24.46 -5.96
C LEU A 166 3.22 -23.82 -6.07
N LEU A 167 3.42 -22.99 -7.09
CA LEU A 167 4.65 -22.23 -7.24
C LEU A 167 4.75 -21.18 -6.13
N TRP A 168 5.98 -20.96 -5.66
CA TRP A 168 6.25 -19.92 -4.67
C TRP A 168 7.65 -19.35 -4.88
N VAL A 169 7.83 -18.11 -4.42
CA VAL A 169 9.10 -17.38 -4.49
C VAL A 169 9.64 -17.20 -3.08
N ARG A 170 10.93 -17.44 -2.89
CA ARG A 170 11.63 -17.07 -1.66
C ARG A 170 12.06 -15.61 -1.75
N LEU A 171 11.62 -14.79 -0.81
CA LEU A 171 12.08 -13.42 -0.64
C LEU A 171 13.12 -13.40 0.49
N ARG A 172 14.36 -13.07 0.17
CA ARG A 172 15.45 -12.88 1.15
C ARG A 172 15.60 -11.39 1.41
N VAL A 173 15.05 -10.94 2.52
CA VAL A 173 14.97 -9.54 2.91
C VAL A 173 15.93 -9.30 4.06
N ASP A 174 17.00 -8.53 3.86
CA ASP A 174 18.01 -8.24 4.88
C ASP A 174 18.53 -9.51 5.60
N GLY A 175 18.71 -10.61 4.83
CA GLY A 175 19.17 -11.90 5.35
C GLY A 175 18.09 -12.81 5.95
N HIS A 176 16.82 -12.36 6.02
CA HIS A 176 15.68 -13.15 6.51
C HIS A 176 14.80 -13.63 5.37
N ASP A 177 14.41 -14.91 5.42
CA ASP A 177 13.57 -15.51 4.37
C ASP A 177 12.07 -15.30 4.64
N ARG A 178 11.34 -14.95 3.59
CA ARG A 178 9.88 -14.92 3.51
C ARG A 178 9.41 -15.70 2.29
N ALA A 179 8.15 -16.11 2.26
CA ALA A 179 7.60 -16.86 1.14
C ALA A 179 6.43 -16.11 0.49
N LEU A 180 6.58 -15.76 -0.78
CA LEU A 180 5.49 -15.35 -1.65
C LEU A 180 4.87 -16.61 -2.23
N ALA A 181 3.70 -17.03 -1.70
CA ALA A 181 2.99 -18.24 -2.07
C ALA A 181 1.53 -17.95 -2.40
N LEU A 182 1.04 -18.50 -3.51
CA LEU A 182 -0.32 -18.28 -4.03
C LEU A 182 -1.34 -19.29 -3.50
N SER A 183 -0.90 -20.26 -2.71
CA SER A 183 -1.76 -21.23 -2.04
C SER A 183 -1.15 -21.72 -0.73
N ALA A 184 -1.92 -22.40 0.09
CA ALA A 184 -1.45 -23.04 1.32
C ALA A 184 -0.47 -24.19 1.05
N GLY A 185 -0.65 -24.90 -0.08
CA GLY A 185 0.30 -25.90 -0.58
C GLY A 185 1.45 -25.24 -1.32
N ARG A 186 2.65 -25.88 -1.29
CA ARG A 186 3.83 -25.40 -2.00
C ARG A 186 4.56 -26.54 -2.66
N SER A 187 5.17 -26.27 -3.82
CA SER A 187 6.18 -27.16 -4.40
C SER A 187 7.36 -27.34 -3.43
N PRO A 188 8.12 -28.45 -3.50
CA PRO A 188 9.24 -28.72 -2.59
C PRO A 188 10.32 -27.63 -2.59
N ARG A 189 10.46 -26.90 -3.71
CA ARG A 189 11.46 -25.84 -3.88
C ARG A 189 10.81 -24.57 -4.42
N PRO A 190 11.32 -23.38 -4.08
CA PRO A 190 10.89 -22.14 -4.72
C PRO A 190 11.28 -22.16 -6.22
N VAL A 191 10.49 -21.48 -7.04
CA VAL A 191 10.85 -21.26 -8.47
C VAL A 191 12.03 -20.31 -8.60
N ALA A 192 12.10 -19.34 -7.69
CA ALA A 192 13.22 -18.40 -7.61
C ALA A 192 13.43 -17.91 -6.17
N THR A 193 14.62 -17.40 -5.90
CA THR A 193 14.97 -16.61 -4.73
C THR A 193 15.24 -15.17 -5.18
N VAL A 194 14.55 -14.22 -4.58
CA VAL A 194 14.77 -12.77 -4.79
C VAL A 194 15.42 -12.20 -3.54
N ALA A 195 16.53 -11.48 -3.69
CA ALA A 195 17.26 -10.91 -2.56
C ALA A 195 17.49 -9.40 -2.75
N ALA A 196 17.09 -8.60 -1.77
CA ALA A 196 17.36 -7.17 -1.67
C ALA A 196 17.06 -6.68 -0.24
N ASP A 197 17.25 -5.37 -0.01
CA ASP A 197 16.78 -4.70 1.20
C ASP A 197 15.23 -4.62 1.24
N ALA A 198 14.69 -4.32 2.42
CA ALA A 198 13.25 -4.31 2.67
C ALA A 198 12.49 -3.31 1.76
N VAL A 199 13.05 -2.12 1.54
CA VAL A 199 12.39 -1.09 0.74
C VAL A 199 12.30 -1.52 -0.72
N THR A 200 13.37 -2.06 -1.27
CA THR A 200 13.42 -2.57 -2.64
C THR A 200 12.43 -3.72 -2.85
N ILE A 201 12.35 -4.68 -1.92
CA ILE A 201 11.36 -5.78 -1.99
C ILE A 201 9.92 -5.24 -1.89
N LEU A 202 9.64 -4.32 -0.96
CA LEU A 202 8.31 -3.71 -0.86
C LEU A 202 7.89 -3.07 -2.18
N LEU A 203 8.75 -2.23 -2.75
CA LEU A 203 8.47 -1.52 -4.01
C LEU A 203 8.34 -2.47 -5.21
N LEU A 204 9.10 -3.57 -5.23
CA LEU A 204 8.95 -4.63 -6.21
C LEU A 204 7.57 -5.30 -6.11
N LEU A 205 7.13 -5.69 -4.92
CA LEU A 205 5.83 -6.33 -4.70
C LEU A 205 4.65 -5.45 -5.07
N TRP A 206 4.82 -4.14 -5.00
CA TRP A 206 3.83 -3.15 -5.41
C TRP A 206 4.02 -2.66 -6.86
N GLY A 207 4.91 -3.27 -7.65
CA GLY A 207 5.13 -2.94 -9.05
C GLY A 207 5.78 -1.58 -9.31
N ARG A 208 6.44 -0.98 -8.30
CA ARG A 208 7.15 0.30 -8.41
C ARG A 208 8.57 0.14 -8.94
N LEU A 209 9.15 -1.02 -8.73
CA LEU A 209 10.47 -1.40 -9.24
C LEU A 209 10.37 -2.69 -10.04
N GLY A 210 11.28 -2.86 -11.00
CA GLY A 210 11.38 -4.07 -11.81
C GLY A 210 12.43 -5.04 -11.27
N LEU A 211 12.52 -6.23 -11.89
CA LEU A 211 13.46 -7.28 -11.52
C LEU A 211 14.95 -6.89 -11.65
N ASP A 212 15.25 -5.79 -12.33
CA ASP A 212 16.62 -5.28 -12.45
C ASP A 212 17.12 -4.57 -11.18
N SER A 213 16.20 -4.30 -10.24
CA SER A 213 16.51 -3.70 -8.94
C SER A 213 16.91 -4.73 -7.88
N VAL A 214 16.83 -6.02 -8.17
CA VAL A 214 17.02 -7.12 -7.20
C VAL A 214 17.94 -8.20 -7.73
N SER A 215 18.56 -8.97 -6.81
CA SER A 215 19.25 -10.20 -7.17
C SER A 215 18.25 -11.35 -7.31
N VAL A 216 18.31 -12.07 -8.41
CA VAL A 216 17.43 -13.21 -8.70
C VAL A 216 18.28 -14.46 -8.92
N ASP A 217 17.99 -15.52 -8.17
CA ASP A 217 18.53 -16.86 -8.34
C ASP A 217 17.37 -17.84 -8.60
N GLY A 218 17.40 -18.53 -9.72
CA GLY A 218 16.35 -19.44 -10.17
C GLY A 218 15.67 -19.01 -11.48
N ASP A 219 14.41 -19.44 -11.67
CA ASP A 219 13.63 -19.20 -12.89
C ASP A 219 13.08 -17.77 -12.92
N ARG A 220 13.77 -16.91 -13.67
CA ARG A 220 13.39 -15.49 -13.81
C ARG A 220 12.09 -15.32 -14.60
N GLU A 221 11.77 -16.20 -15.55
CA GLU A 221 10.55 -16.10 -16.36
C GLU A 221 9.33 -16.47 -15.52
N ALA A 222 9.40 -17.57 -14.78
CA ALA A 222 8.34 -17.94 -13.82
C ALA A 222 8.16 -16.91 -12.71
N LEU A 223 9.24 -16.28 -12.22
CA LEU A 223 9.17 -15.19 -11.27
C LEU A 223 8.44 -13.97 -11.85
N ASP A 224 8.78 -13.57 -13.07
CA ASP A 224 8.15 -12.42 -13.73
C ASP A 224 6.66 -12.67 -13.99
N GLU A 225 6.27 -13.90 -14.32
CA GLU A 225 4.86 -14.30 -14.42
C GLU A 225 4.12 -14.13 -13.08
N VAL A 226 4.71 -14.59 -11.98
CA VAL A 226 4.14 -14.43 -10.63
C VAL A 226 3.98 -12.94 -10.27
N LEU A 227 4.99 -12.11 -10.54
CA LEU A 227 4.98 -10.69 -10.18
C LEU A 227 4.05 -9.85 -11.07
N ARG A 228 3.80 -10.26 -12.33
CA ARG A 228 2.79 -9.61 -13.20
C ARG A 228 1.35 -9.90 -12.74
N GLY A 229 1.15 -10.88 -11.90
CA GLY A 229 -0.15 -11.13 -11.28
C GLY A 229 -0.59 -9.94 -10.42
N ALA A 230 -1.91 -9.79 -10.22
CA ALA A 230 -2.48 -8.76 -9.34
C ALA A 230 -2.19 -9.11 -7.86
N LEU A 231 -0.93 -9.01 -7.42
CA LEU A 231 -0.53 -9.31 -6.02
C LEU A 231 -1.20 -8.34 -5.04
N THR A 232 -1.42 -7.10 -5.49
CA THR A 232 -2.02 -5.99 -4.74
C THR A 232 -3.21 -5.42 -5.54
N PRO A 233 -4.07 -4.59 -4.93
CA PRO A 233 -5.22 -3.96 -5.61
C PRO A 233 -4.84 -3.11 -6.80
#